data_db1cb2b694a5a0ebd4f60ff505361ab7
#
_entry.id   db1cb2b694a5a0ebd4f60ff505361ab7
#
_cell.length_a   1.000
_cell.length_b   1.000
_cell.length_c   1.000
_cell.angle_alpha   90.00
_cell.angle_beta   90.00
_cell.angle_gamma   90.00
#
_symmetry.space_group_name_H-M   'P 1'
#
loop_
_entity.id
_entity.type
_entity.pdbx_description
1 polymer ?
#
loop_
_entity_poly.entity_id
_entity_poly.type
_entity_poly.pdbx_seq_one_letter_code
_entity_poly.pdbx_strand_id
1 'polypeptide(L)'
;MNKDKCVSFNLDNNAFRGRLVRLDNVLKEVFTHHKYPDNVGAAVAETTALGVMLASLMKFDGLFTLQIQGDGPISDLVADVTSEGKVRATARFNEQKMAAAQALRKTEGELEAAPFWLGKGSLIFTIDQGKETDLYQGVVDLQGNTLEACALRYFKYSEQIDTHLHLYLNKKGDYWQAAGILIQKMPTKGGKEMPESEEEIAEKWNEDKILLDSLTAAEVFDNALTADDILFRLFHEHQVRVVKAGEYYFGCRCSREKLLATLSSMKEDDINAMVEDGKITATCNFCGQVYSFEKGELLKH
;
A
#
# COMPACT_ATOMS: atom_id res chain seq x y z
N MET A 1 15.66 15.97 -5.21
CA MET A 1 15.81 14.80 -4.31
C MET A 1 14.61 13.90 -4.49
N ASN A 2 14.79 12.59 -4.56
CA ASN A 2 13.69 11.64 -4.60
C ASN A 2 12.94 11.71 -3.27
N LYS A 3 11.62 12.01 -3.31
CA LYS A 3 10.76 12.15 -2.13
C LYS A 3 10.07 10.85 -1.76
N ASP A 4 10.14 9.86 -2.65
CA ASP A 4 9.49 8.56 -2.47
C ASP A 4 10.41 7.65 -1.65
N LYS A 5 10.25 7.73 -0.34
CA LYS A 5 11.10 7.02 0.62
C LYS A 5 10.30 6.35 1.72
N CYS A 6 10.84 5.24 2.20
CA CYS A 6 10.46 4.66 3.48
C CYS A 6 11.68 4.67 4.40
N VAL A 7 11.58 5.41 5.49
CA VAL A 7 12.62 5.50 6.52
C VAL A 7 12.29 4.54 7.66
N SER A 8 13.23 3.64 7.95
CA SER A 8 13.17 2.75 9.10
C SER A 8 13.87 3.39 10.27
N PHE A 9 13.23 3.41 11.43
CA PHE A 9 13.80 3.97 12.65
C PHE A 9 13.50 3.09 13.86
N ASN A 10 14.23 3.29 14.92
CA ASN A 10 14.03 2.68 16.23
C ASN A 10 13.94 3.77 17.29
N LEU A 11 13.20 3.48 18.36
CA LEU A 11 13.04 4.30 19.54
C LEU A 11 13.48 3.52 20.79
N ASP A 12 13.84 4.25 21.85
CA ASP A 12 14.07 3.74 23.21
C ASP A 12 14.92 2.46 23.24
N ASN A 13 16.19 2.59 22.84
CA ASN A 13 17.13 1.46 22.79
C ASN A 13 16.66 0.24 22.01
N ASN A 14 15.84 0.46 20.98
CA ASN A 14 15.17 -0.54 20.13
C ASN A 14 13.98 -1.26 20.80
N ALA A 15 13.38 -0.69 21.85
CA ALA A 15 12.13 -1.21 22.40
C ALA A 15 11.00 -1.11 21.36
N PHE A 16 11.06 -0.06 20.50
CA PHE A 16 10.11 0.12 19.41
C PHE A 16 10.84 0.27 18.08
N ARG A 17 10.21 -0.22 17.02
CA ARG A 17 10.62 0.02 15.63
C ARG A 17 9.57 0.83 14.90
N GLY A 18 9.99 1.67 13.98
CA GLY A 18 9.04 2.47 13.20
C GLY A 18 9.37 2.52 11.72
N ARG A 19 8.40 3.03 10.98
CA ARG A 19 8.48 3.35 9.54
C ARG A 19 7.81 4.67 9.28
N LEU A 20 8.46 5.51 8.47
CA LEU A 20 7.89 6.74 7.92
C LEU A 20 7.97 6.65 6.39
N VAL A 21 6.83 6.58 5.75
CA VAL A 21 6.69 6.51 4.28
C VAL A 21 6.20 7.85 3.77
N ARG A 22 6.80 8.34 2.66
CA ARG A 22 6.30 9.49 1.90
C ARG A 22 6.36 9.15 0.42
N LEU A 23 5.25 9.34 -0.31
CA LEU A 23 5.11 9.05 -1.73
C LEU A 23 4.54 10.27 -2.47
N ASP A 24 5.26 10.74 -3.47
CA ASP A 24 4.89 11.86 -4.36
C ASP A 24 5.01 11.43 -5.83
N ASN A 25 6.23 11.19 -6.33
CA ASN A 25 6.48 10.91 -7.75
C ASN A 25 5.92 9.53 -8.16
N VAL A 26 6.04 8.51 -7.32
CA VAL A 26 5.44 7.18 -7.56
C VAL A 26 3.95 7.33 -7.85
N LEU A 27 3.24 8.05 -6.99
CA LEU A 27 1.80 8.26 -7.15
C LEU A 27 1.49 9.15 -8.35
N LYS A 28 2.26 10.22 -8.58
CA LYS A 28 2.13 11.04 -9.78
C LYS A 28 2.18 10.19 -11.06
N GLU A 29 3.14 9.26 -11.17
CA GLU A 29 3.24 8.36 -12.30
C GLU A 29 2.03 7.39 -12.39
N VAL A 30 1.58 6.82 -11.28
CA VAL A 30 0.36 5.99 -11.23
C VAL A 30 -0.82 6.78 -11.82
N PHE A 31 -1.04 8.03 -11.39
CA PHE A 31 -2.14 8.87 -11.84
C PHE A 31 -1.96 9.40 -13.27
N THR A 32 -0.76 9.41 -13.83
CA THR A 32 -0.52 9.70 -15.25
C THR A 32 -1.17 8.66 -16.15
N HIS A 33 -1.21 7.41 -15.69
CA HIS A 33 -1.80 6.29 -16.45
C HIS A 33 -3.29 6.07 -16.17
N HIS A 34 -3.85 6.71 -15.14
CA HIS A 34 -5.22 6.49 -14.70
C HIS A 34 -5.94 7.80 -14.33
N LYS A 35 -7.15 7.94 -14.85
CA LYS A 35 -8.05 9.03 -14.45
C LYS A 35 -9.10 8.47 -13.48
N TYR A 36 -8.77 8.44 -12.20
CA TYR A 36 -9.70 7.99 -11.17
C TYR A 36 -10.58 9.15 -10.66
N PRO A 37 -11.85 8.88 -10.32
CA PRO A 37 -12.61 9.76 -9.42
C PRO A 37 -11.84 9.97 -8.10
N ASP A 38 -12.05 11.11 -7.44
CA ASP A 38 -11.27 11.50 -6.26
C ASP A 38 -11.27 10.45 -5.15
N ASN A 39 -12.42 9.86 -4.84
CA ASN A 39 -12.52 8.82 -3.81
C ASN A 39 -11.73 7.53 -4.18
N VAL A 40 -11.74 7.15 -5.47
CA VAL A 40 -10.94 6.01 -5.96
C VAL A 40 -9.46 6.36 -5.92
N GLY A 41 -9.10 7.56 -6.36
CA GLY A 41 -7.71 8.04 -6.32
C GLY A 41 -7.15 8.09 -4.91
N ALA A 42 -7.91 8.61 -3.95
CA ALA A 42 -7.53 8.62 -2.55
C ALA A 42 -7.27 7.20 -2.02
N ALA A 43 -8.20 6.26 -2.30
CA ALA A 43 -8.07 4.86 -1.88
C ALA A 43 -6.84 4.17 -2.52
N VAL A 44 -6.51 4.46 -3.80
CA VAL A 44 -5.30 3.96 -4.47
C VAL A 44 -4.05 4.50 -3.78
N ALA A 45 -4.01 5.81 -3.48
CA ALA A 45 -2.86 6.43 -2.84
C ALA A 45 -2.63 5.88 -1.42
N GLU A 46 -3.70 5.75 -0.63
CA GLU A 46 -3.68 5.19 0.72
C GLU A 46 -3.20 3.72 0.71
N THR A 47 -3.76 2.90 -0.19
CA THR A 47 -3.36 1.50 -0.37
C THR A 47 -1.88 1.39 -0.79
N THR A 48 -1.40 2.30 -1.63
CA THR A 48 0.00 2.30 -2.07
C THR A 48 0.95 2.61 -0.92
N ALA A 49 0.64 3.63 -0.10
CA ALA A 49 1.45 3.97 1.08
C ALA A 49 1.46 2.82 2.10
N LEU A 50 0.30 2.23 2.37
CA LEU A 50 0.18 1.07 3.25
C LEU A 50 0.98 -0.13 2.69
N GLY A 51 0.89 -0.41 1.39
CA GLY A 51 1.63 -1.48 0.73
C GLY A 51 3.15 -1.31 0.85
N VAL A 52 3.68 -0.10 0.61
CA VAL A 52 5.11 0.20 0.79
C VAL A 52 5.52 0.05 2.25
N MET A 53 4.69 0.52 3.18
CA MET A 53 4.94 0.41 4.62
C MET A 53 5.02 -1.05 5.06
N LEU A 54 4.03 -1.89 4.71
CA LEU A 54 3.99 -3.31 5.04
C LEU A 54 5.16 -4.08 4.41
N ALA A 55 5.45 -3.85 3.12
CA ALA A 55 6.60 -4.43 2.44
C ALA A 55 7.92 -4.12 3.15
N SER A 56 8.08 -2.90 3.67
CA SER A 56 9.30 -2.47 4.37
C SER A 56 9.53 -3.16 5.73
N LEU A 57 8.50 -3.76 6.31
CA LEU A 57 8.59 -4.51 7.58
C LEU A 57 9.13 -5.93 7.39
N MET A 58 9.09 -6.42 6.16
CA MET A 58 9.42 -7.80 5.80
C MET A 58 10.75 -7.88 5.06
N LYS A 59 11.43 -9.03 5.17
CA LYS A 59 12.57 -9.37 4.33
C LYS A 59 12.09 -10.33 3.26
N PHE A 60 12.19 -9.93 2.02
CA PHE A 60 11.86 -10.78 0.87
C PHE A 60 12.74 -10.40 -0.32
N ASP A 61 12.91 -11.35 -1.24
CA ASP A 61 13.51 -11.12 -2.55
C ASP A 61 12.48 -11.50 -3.60
N GLY A 62 11.86 -10.49 -4.23
CA GLY A 62 10.75 -10.70 -5.17
C GLY A 62 9.68 -9.64 -5.08
N LEU A 63 8.44 -10.07 -4.91
CA LEU A 63 7.26 -9.23 -4.96
C LEU A 63 6.44 -9.32 -3.67
N PHE A 64 6.13 -8.17 -3.11
CA PHE A 64 5.07 -7.98 -2.15
C PHE A 64 3.85 -7.38 -2.86
N THR A 65 2.69 -7.99 -2.71
CA THR A 65 1.40 -7.49 -3.22
C THR A 65 0.46 -7.26 -2.05
N LEU A 66 -0.03 -6.02 -1.91
CA LEU A 66 -1.20 -5.71 -1.08
C LEU A 66 -2.42 -5.63 -2.00
N GLN A 67 -3.38 -6.52 -1.76
CA GLN A 67 -4.66 -6.53 -2.47
C GLN A 67 -5.79 -6.32 -1.47
N ILE A 68 -6.72 -5.45 -1.79
CA ILE A 68 -7.93 -5.23 -1.02
C ILE A 68 -9.11 -5.50 -1.92
N GLN A 69 -9.89 -6.51 -1.59
CA GLN A 69 -11.09 -6.92 -2.33
C GLN A 69 -12.34 -6.54 -1.55
N GLY A 70 -13.37 -6.09 -2.27
CA GLY A 70 -14.64 -5.69 -1.70
C GLY A 70 -15.84 -5.98 -2.60
N ASP A 71 -17.03 -5.98 -2.02
CA ASP A 71 -18.31 -6.15 -2.73
C ASP A 71 -18.98 -4.80 -3.07
N GLY A 72 -18.34 -3.71 -2.67
CA GLY A 72 -18.81 -2.34 -2.88
C GLY A 72 -18.55 -1.79 -4.29
N PRO A 73 -18.68 -0.45 -4.44
CA PRO A 73 -18.36 0.27 -5.68
C PRO A 73 -16.91 0.09 -6.15
N ILE A 74 -15.93 0.03 -5.24
CA ILE A 74 -14.56 -0.37 -5.52
C ILE A 74 -14.46 -1.86 -5.22
N SER A 75 -14.18 -2.68 -6.24
CA SER A 75 -14.07 -4.14 -6.08
C SER A 75 -12.66 -4.59 -5.76
N ASP A 76 -11.65 -3.87 -6.24
CA ASP A 76 -10.25 -4.22 -6.01
C ASP A 76 -9.37 -2.96 -5.92
N LEU A 77 -8.45 -2.98 -4.98
CA LEU A 77 -7.28 -2.10 -4.91
C LEU A 77 -6.05 -2.99 -4.85
N VAL A 78 -5.05 -2.70 -5.66
CA VAL A 78 -3.81 -3.49 -5.68
C VAL A 78 -2.61 -2.55 -5.65
N ALA A 79 -1.67 -2.81 -4.76
CA ALA A 79 -0.36 -2.19 -4.73
C ALA A 79 0.73 -3.27 -4.71
N ASP A 80 1.58 -3.25 -5.72
CA ASP A 80 2.74 -4.13 -5.86
C ASP A 80 4.02 -3.39 -5.47
N VAL A 81 4.87 -4.00 -4.68
CA VAL A 81 6.17 -3.48 -4.25
C VAL A 81 7.22 -4.56 -4.44
N THR A 82 8.26 -4.28 -5.22
CA THR A 82 9.37 -5.23 -5.38
C THR A 82 10.47 -5.00 -4.34
N SER A 83 11.29 -6.01 -4.08
CA SER A 83 12.49 -5.89 -3.23
C SER A 83 13.49 -4.84 -3.71
N GLU A 84 13.44 -4.49 -5.01
CA GLU A 84 14.24 -3.42 -5.63
C GLU A 84 13.64 -2.02 -5.47
N GLY A 85 12.44 -1.87 -4.88
CA GLY A 85 11.76 -0.59 -4.70
C GLY A 85 10.86 -0.15 -5.86
N LYS A 86 10.59 -1.02 -6.86
CA LYS A 86 9.59 -0.73 -7.89
C LYS A 86 8.19 -0.84 -7.31
N VAL A 87 7.36 0.19 -7.56
CA VAL A 87 5.98 0.27 -7.07
C VAL A 87 5.05 0.49 -8.24
N ARG A 88 3.89 -0.17 -8.21
CA ARG A 88 2.77 0.10 -9.09
C ARG A 88 1.46 -0.15 -8.35
N ALA A 89 0.42 0.57 -8.71
CA ALA A 89 -0.89 0.40 -8.10
C ALA A 89 -2.00 0.56 -9.13
N THR A 90 -3.16 -0.04 -8.83
CA THR A 90 -4.35 0.06 -9.65
C THR A 90 -5.61 -0.17 -8.82
N ALA A 91 -6.76 0.27 -9.35
CA ALA A 91 -8.08 0.01 -8.80
C ALA A 91 -9.01 -0.55 -9.88
N ARG A 92 -9.94 -1.42 -9.45
CA ARG A 92 -11.12 -1.77 -10.23
C ARG A 92 -12.36 -1.24 -9.52
N PHE A 93 -13.18 -0.51 -10.22
CA PHE A 93 -14.38 0.11 -9.67
C PHE A 93 -15.51 0.15 -10.71
N ASN A 94 -16.74 0.33 -10.23
CA ASN A 94 -17.93 0.45 -11.06
C ASN A 94 -18.49 1.88 -10.95
N GLU A 95 -18.46 2.65 -12.03
CA GLU A 95 -18.89 4.05 -12.06
C GLU A 95 -20.36 4.22 -11.65
N GLN A 96 -21.25 3.31 -12.08
CA GLN A 96 -22.67 3.39 -11.74
C GLN A 96 -22.91 3.15 -10.26
N LYS A 97 -22.23 2.15 -9.66
CA LYS A 97 -22.28 1.91 -8.21
C LYS A 97 -21.67 3.08 -7.44
N MET A 98 -20.56 3.69 -7.94
CA MET A 98 -19.96 4.88 -7.32
C MET A 98 -20.96 6.04 -7.30
N ALA A 99 -21.60 6.34 -8.42
CA ALA A 99 -22.59 7.41 -8.52
C ALA A 99 -23.80 7.17 -7.60
N ALA A 100 -24.31 5.93 -7.54
CA ALA A 100 -25.40 5.56 -6.65
C ALA A 100 -25.02 5.68 -5.17
N ALA A 101 -23.85 5.23 -4.76
CA ALA A 101 -23.35 5.37 -3.39
C ALA A 101 -23.14 6.85 -3.02
N GLN A 102 -22.61 7.66 -3.95
CA GLN A 102 -22.42 9.09 -3.77
C GLN A 102 -23.77 9.83 -3.52
N ALA A 103 -24.82 9.45 -4.25
CA ALA A 103 -26.16 10.03 -4.10
C ALA A 103 -26.81 9.73 -2.73
N LEU A 104 -26.39 8.66 -2.06
CA LEU A 104 -26.88 8.27 -0.72
C LEU A 104 -26.14 8.99 0.42
N ARG A 105 -25.08 9.75 0.11
CA ARG A 105 -24.30 10.48 1.14
C ARG A 105 -25.11 11.64 1.71
N LYS A 106 -25.00 11.82 3.02
CA LYS A 106 -25.64 12.92 3.74
C LYS A 106 -24.81 14.22 3.73
N THR A 107 -23.51 14.12 3.48
CA THR A 107 -22.55 15.23 3.51
C THR A 107 -21.91 15.40 2.13
N GLU A 108 -22.05 16.57 1.52
CA GLU A 108 -21.37 16.92 0.27
C GLU A 108 -19.94 17.42 0.57
N GLY A 109 -18.98 17.01 -0.24
CA GLY A 109 -17.62 17.56 -0.23
C GLY A 109 -16.61 16.88 0.68
N GLU A 110 -17.02 16.02 1.60
CA GLU A 110 -16.08 15.23 2.41
C GLU A 110 -15.65 13.94 1.69
N LEU A 111 -14.36 13.62 1.84
CA LEU A 111 -13.80 12.38 1.33
C LEU A 111 -14.14 11.25 2.29
N GLU A 112 -14.87 10.24 1.80
CA GLU A 112 -15.12 9.05 2.59
C GLU A 112 -13.90 8.12 2.60
N ALA A 113 -13.66 7.49 3.74
CA ALA A 113 -12.60 6.50 3.88
C ALA A 113 -12.79 5.30 2.93
N ALA A 114 -11.69 4.70 2.49
CA ALA A 114 -11.69 3.61 1.52
C ALA A 114 -12.65 2.43 1.86
N PRO A 115 -12.78 1.97 3.12
CA PRO A 115 -13.73 0.89 3.46
C PRO A 115 -15.20 1.19 3.15
N PHE A 116 -15.61 2.46 3.17
CA PHE A 116 -16.96 2.84 2.74
C PHE A 116 -17.23 2.45 1.28
N TRP A 117 -16.24 2.64 0.41
CA TRP A 117 -16.35 2.34 -1.02
C TRP A 117 -16.09 0.87 -1.35
N LEU A 118 -15.35 0.16 -0.49
CA LEU A 118 -15.03 -1.26 -0.64
C LEU A 118 -16.16 -2.18 -0.18
N GLY A 119 -16.95 -1.73 0.81
CA GLY A 119 -17.98 -2.58 1.41
C GLY A 119 -17.39 -3.71 2.26
N LYS A 120 -18.01 -4.90 2.20
CA LYS A 120 -17.48 -6.10 2.85
C LYS A 120 -16.42 -6.73 1.98
N GLY A 121 -15.35 -7.21 2.60
CA GLY A 121 -14.25 -7.79 1.83
C GLY A 121 -13.08 -8.22 2.68
N SER A 122 -11.92 -8.32 2.04
CA SER A 122 -10.68 -8.77 2.68
C SER A 122 -9.48 -7.94 2.22
N LEU A 123 -8.57 -7.70 3.16
CA LEU A 123 -7.23 -7.24 2.91
C LEU A 123 -6.32 -8.46 2.84
N ILE A 124 -5.62 -8.60 1.72
CA ILE A 124 -4.77 -9.74 1.40
C ILE A 124 -3.38 -9.21 1.10
N PHE A 125 -2.37 -9.75 1.72
CA PHE A 125 -1.01 -9.52 1.24
C PHE A 125 -0.35 -10.83 0.90
N THR A 126 0.47 -10.79 -0.15
CA THR A 126 1.16 -11.95 -0.70
C THR A 126 2.63 -11.61 -0.91
N ILE A 127 3.52 -12.52 -0.52
CA ILE A 127 4.94 -12.44 -0.83
C ILE A 127 5.25 -13.56 -1.80
N ASP A 128 5.71 -13.19 -3.00
CA ASP A 128 6.17 -14.09 -4.05
C ASP A 128 7.68 -13.91 -4.23
N GLN A 129 8.44 -14.93 -3.85
CA GLN A 129 9.91 -14.96 -3.97
C GLN A 129 10.37 -15.85 -5.13
N GLY A 130 9.46 -16.24 -6.01
CA GLY A 130 9.74 -17.01 -7.22
C GLY A 130 9.38 -18.50 -7.12
N LYS A 131 9.71 -19.24 -8.18
CA LYS A 131 9.19 -20.60 -8.42
C LYS A 131 9.64 -21.68 -7.41
N GLU A 132 10.70 -21.43 -6.66
CA GLU A 132 11.29 -22.40 -5.73
C GLU A 132 10.83 -22.18 -4.27
N THR A 133 9.96 -21.16 -4.05
CA THR A 133 9.47 -20.84 -2.72
C THR A 133 7.95 -20.84 -2.69
N ASP A 134 7.39 -21.28 -1.56
CA ASP A 134 5.95 -21.19 -1.34
C ASP A 134 5.52 -19.73 -1.20
N LEU A 135 4.33 -19.43 -1.71
CA LEU A 135 3.71 -18.13 -1.51
C LEU A 135 3.35 -17.95 -0.03
N TYR A 136 3.86 -16.88 0.58
CA TYR A 136 3.36 -16.47 1.88
C TYR A 136 2.17 -15.53 1.70
N GLN A 137 1.06 -15.84 2.33
CA GLN A 137 -0.16 -15.04 2.23
C GLN A 137 -0.79 -14.82 3.60
N GLY A 138 -1.15 -13.58 3.88
CA GLY A 138 -1.99 -13.19 5.00
C GLY A 138 -3.32 -12.65 4.49
N VAL A 139 -4.41 -13.04 5.13
CA VAL A 139 -5.77 -12.60 4.79
C VAL A 139 -6.48 -12.15 6.06
N VAL A 140 -7.07 -10.96 6.01
CA VAL A 140 -7.92 -10.44 7.09
C VAL A 140 -9.17 -9.79 6.52
N ASP A 141 -10.27 -9.93 7.22
CA ASP A 141 -11.52 -9.25 6.86
C ASP A 141 -11.37 -7.73 6.97
N LEU A 142 -12.00 -7.01 6.04
CA LEU A 142 -12.15 -5.56 6.12
C LEU A 142 -13.13 -5.20 7.27
N GLN A 143 -12.58 -5.07 8.47
CA GLN A 143 -13.33 -4.67 9.66
C GLN A 143 -12.70 -3.41 10.24
N GLY A 144 -13.36 -2.29 10.07
CA GLY A 144 -12.92 -0.97 10.50
C GLY A 144 -13.45 0.11 9.56
N ASN A 145 -13.45 1.35 10.05
CA ASN A 145 -13.93 2.50 9.28
C ASN A 145 -12.82 3.13 8.40
N THR A 146 -11.57 2.71 8.58
CA THR A 146 -10.40 3.19 7.80
C THR A 146 -9.50 2.01 7.43
N LEU A 147 -8.64 2.17 6.42
CA LEU A 147 -7.61 1.16 6.09
C LEU A 147 -6.60 0.99 7.21
N GLU A 148 -6.32 2.04 7.97
CA GLU A 148 -5.52 1.99 9.20
C GLU A 148 -6.11 1.00 10.21
N ALA A 149 -7.41 1.12 10.50
CA ALA A 149 -8.10 0.24 11.43
C ALA A 149 -8.06 -1.23 10.97
N CYS A 150 -8.19 -1.47 9.65
CA CYS A 150 -8.09 -2.81 9.07
C CYS A 150 -6.65 -3.37 9.22
N ALA A 151 -5.63 -2.56 8.97
CA ALA A 151 -4.23 -2.95 9.12
C ALA A 151 -3.84 -3.19 10.60
N LEU A 152 -4.30 -2.33 11.51
CA LEU A 152 -4.09 -2.49 12.96
C LEU A 152 -4.70 -3.79 13.48
N ARG A 153 -5.88 -4.16 12.94
CA ARG A 153 -6.52 -5.42 13.27
C ARG A 153 -5.68 -6.62 12.85
N TYR A 154 -5.08 -6.57 11.65
CA TYR A 154 -4.14 -7.60 11.20
C TYR A 154 -2.98 -7.77 12.17
N PHE A 155 -2.29 -6.69 12.53
CA PHE A 155 -1.16 -6.76 13.46
C PHE A 155 -1.56 -7.32 14.83
N LYS A 156 -2.72 -6.92 15.32
CA LYS A 156 -3.20 -7.35 16.64
C LYS A 156 -3.57 -8.83 16.68
N TYR A 157 -4.30 -9.34 15.67
CA TYR A 157 -4.89 -10.68 15.73
C TYR A 157 -4.09 -11.75 15.00
N SER A 158 -3.36 -11.37 13.95
CA SER A 158 -2.56 -12.33 13.16
C SER A 158 -1.10 -12.34 13.61
N GLU A 159 -0.48 -11.15 13.73
CA GLU A 159 0.93 -11.04 14.10
C GLU A 159 1.15 -10.92 15.61
N GLN A 160 0.13 -10.58 16.38
CA GLN A 160 0.19 -10.35 17.83
C GLN A 160 1.25 -9.30 18.21
N ILE A 161 1.40 -8.27 17.36
CA ILE A 161 2.33 -7.16 17.55
C ILE A 161 1.53 -5.90 17.84
N ASP A 162 1.78 -5.28 19.00
CA ASP A 162 1.24 -3.96 19.31
C ASP A 162 1.78 -2.96 18.30
N THR A 163 0.87 -2.40 17.52
CA THR A 163 1.16 -1.47 16.43
C THR A 163 0.29 -0.23 16.56
N HIS A 164 0.86 0.93 16.27
CA HIS A 164 0.14 2.17 16.10
C HIS A 164 0.56 2.81 14.77
N LEU A 165 -0.41 3.26 13.96
CA LEU A 165 -0.12 3.79 12.63
C LEU A 165 -1.12 4.86 12.22
N HIS A 166 -0.65 5.80 11.39
CA HIS A 166 -1.48 6.76 10.67
C HIS A 166 -1.11 6.81 9.20
N LEU A 167 -2.11 7.03 8.36
CA LEU A 167 -1.98 7.31 6.94
C LEU A 167 -2.46 8.74 6.66
N TYR A 168 -1.78 9.43 5.77
CA TYR A 168 -2.06 10.80 5.40
C TYR A 168 -2.20 10.92 3.90
N LEU A 169 -3.17 11.69 3.45
CA LEU A 169 -3.43 12.00 2.06
C LEU A 169 -3.36 13.50 1.82
N ASN A 170 -2.84 13.90 0.66
CA ASN A 170 -2.85 15.28 0.22
C ASN A 170 -3.16 15.34 -1.28
N LYS A 171 -4.21 16.07 -1.65
CA LYS A 171 -4.55 16.30 -3.07
C LYS A 171 -3.62 17.36 -3.65
N LYS A 172 -2.91 17.01 -4.72
CA LYS A 172 -1.97 17.91 -5.39
C LYS A 172 -2.29 18.00 -6.88
N GLY A 173 -3.10 19.00 -7.25
CA GLY A 173 -3.60 19.11 -8.62
C GLY A 173 -4.44 17.88 -9.00
N ASP A 174 -4.01 17.15 -10.03
CA ASP A 174 -4.74 16.01 -10.58
C ASP A 174 -4.36 14.67 -9.96
N TYR A 175 -3.49 14.65 -8.94
CA TYR A 175 -3.05 13.42 -8.29
C TYR A 175 -3.04 13.54 -6.76
N TRP A 176 -2.90 12.41 -6.09
CA TRP A 176 -2.79 12.32 -4.65
C TRP A 176 -1.35 12.04 -4.24
N GLN A 177 -0.88 12.68 -3.19
CA GLN A 177 0.28 12.27 -2.41
C GLN A 177 -0.22 11.44 -1.24
N ALA A 178 0.58 10.48 -0.79
CA ALA A 178 0.29 9.72 0.40
C ALA A 178 1.53 9.58 1.29
N ALA A 179 1.29 9.50 2.57
CA ALA A 179 2.32 9.22 3.57
C ALA A 179 1.76 8.33 4.66
N GLY A 180 2.64 7.74 5.43
CA GLY A 180 2.24 6.98 6.61
C GLY A 180 3.37 6.87 7.60
N ILE A 181 3.02 6.79 8.87
CA ILE A 181 3.94 6.53 9.96
C ILE A 181 3.39 5.40 10.82
N LEU A 182 4.25 4.48 11.21
CA LEU A 182 3.90 3.45 12.18
C LEU A 182 5.01 3.26 13.21
N ILE A 183 4.62 2.83 14.39
CA ILE A 183 5.49 2.28 15.43
C ILE A 183 4.97 0.91 15.86
N GLN A 184 5.89 0.01 16.22
CA GLN A 184 5.59 -1.34 16.68
C GLN A 184 6.42 -1.66 17.90
N LYS A 185 5.78 -2.23 18.92
CA LYS A 185 6.46 -2.78 20.08
C LYS A 185 7.25 -4.02 19.67
N MET A 186 8.55 -4.03 19.96
CA MET A 186 9.38 -5.18 19.66
C MET A 186 9.20 -6.25 20.74
N PRO A 187 9.08 -7.54 20.34
CA PRO A 187 9.05 -8.59 21.34
C PRO A 187 10.37 -8.61 22.12
N THR A 188 10.26 -8.75 23.42
CA THR A 188 11.43 -8.98 24.30
C THR A 188 12.15 -10.23 23.82
N LYS A 189 13.36 -10.06 23.28
CA LYS A 189 14.19 -11.21 22.87
C LYS A 189 14.49 -12.05 24.12
N GLY A 190 14.02 -13.28 24.13
CA GLY A 190 14.20 -14.20 25.22
C GLY A 190 15.62 -14.19 25.78
N GLY A 191 15.77 -13.93 27.05
CA GLY A 191 17.01 -14.09 27.82
C GLY A 191 17.97 -12.90 27.88
N LYS A 192 17.72 -11.77 27.20
CA LYS A 192 18.41 -10.51 27.51
C LYS A 192 17.44 -9.62 28.27
N GLU A 193 17.77 -9.33 29.52
CA GLU A 193 17.08 -8.34 30.30
C GLU A 193 17.06 -7.02 29.50
N MET A 194 15.88 -6.49 29.25
CA MET A 194 15.76 -5.10 28.85
C MET A 194 16.17 -4.27 30.06
N PRO A 195 16.94 -3.18 29.90
CA PRO A 195 17.34 -2.35 31.01
C PRO A 195 16.15 -1.66 31.69
N GLU A 196 14.95 -1.73 31.12
CA GLU A 196 13.72 -1.06 31.51
C GLU A 196 12.68 -2.09 31.96
N SER A 197 11.88 -1.74 32.96
CA SER A 197 10.78 -2.57 33.43
C SER A 197 9.64 -2.60 32.39
N GLU A 198 8.76 -3.61 32.49
CA GLU A 198 7.56 -3.68 31.62
C GLU A 198 6.66 -2.45 31.78
N GLU A 199 6.60 -1.86 32.99
CA GLU A 199 5.83 -0.66 33.29
C GLU A 199 6.41 0.56 32.57
N GLU A 200 7.73 0.77 32.64
CA GLU A 200 8.43 1.84 31.92
C GLU A 200 8.27 1.73 30.40
N ILE A 201 8.35 0.51 29.86
CA ILE A 201 8.09 0.27 28.41
C ILE A 201 6.64 0.57 28.04
N ALA A 202 5.68 0.26 28.93
CA ALA A 202 4.27 0.55 28.68
C ALA A 202 3.98 2.06 28.73
N GLU A 203 4.62 2.82 29.64
CA GLU A 203 4.53 4.26 29.71
C GLU A 203 5.10 4.91 28.44
N LYS A 204 6.31 4.57 28.03
CA LYS A 204 6.94 5.05 26.78
C LYS A 204 6.12 4.72 25.55
N TRP A 205 5.54 3.52 25.48
CA TRP A 205 4.64 3.14 24.39
C TRP A 205 3.43 4.08 24.28
N ASN A 206 2.86 4.47 25.42
CA ASN A 206 1.73 5.40 25.44
C ASN A 206 2.16 6.83 25.05
N GLU A 207 3.32 7.27 25.49
CA GLU A 207 3.91 8.57 25.11
C GLU A 207 4.19 8.61 23.61
N ASP A 208 4.84 7.59 23.04
CA ASP A 208 5.13 7.48 21.61
C ASP A 208 3.87 7.52 20.75
N LYS A 209 2.79 6.89 21.19
CA LYS A 209 1.50 6.98 20.48
C LYS A 209 0.94 8.42 20.50
N ILE A 210 0.98 9.10 21.63
CA ILE A 210 0.52 10.49 21.75
C ILE A 210 1.34 11.40 20.86
N LEU A 211 2.66 11.23 20.82
CA LEU A 211 3.55 11.98 19.95
C LEU A 211 3.24 11.71 18.48
N LEU A 212 3.03 10.45 18.11
CA LEU A 212 2.67 10.08 16.76
C LEU A 212 1.30 10.66 16.36
N ASP A 213 0.32 10.66 17.25
CA ASP A 213 -1.01 11.23 17.03
C ASP A 213 -0.97 12.77 16.83
N SER A 214 0.09 13.44 17.30
CA SER A 214 0.27 14.88 17.13
C SER A 214 0.76 15.27 15.73
N LEU A 215 1.27 14.33 14.93
CA LEU A 215 1.77 14.59 13.59
C LEU A 215 0.63 14.95 12.64
N THR A 216 0.75 16.08 11.98
CA THR A 216 -0.28 16.59 11.07
C THR A 216 0.06 16.27 9.60
N ALA A 217 -0.96 16.20 8.75
CA ALA A 217 -0.77 16.07 7.30
C ALA A 217 0.05 17.24 6.73
N ALA A 218 -0.14 18.45 7.24
CA ALA A 218 0.62 19.64 6.82
C ALA A 218 2.13 19.46 7.03
N GLU A 219 2.55 18.91 8.18
CA GLU A 219 3.95 18.64 8.49
C GLU A 219 4.51 17.50 7.64
N VAL A 220 3.74 16.41 7.50
CA VAL A 220 4.18 15.24 6.71
C VAL A 220 4.42 15.62 5.25
N PHE A 221 3.62 16.50 4.67
CA PHE A 221 3.75 16.92 3.27
C PHE A 221 4.55 18.23 3.09
N ASP A 222 5.04 18.82 4.15
CA ASP A 222 5.93 19.99 4.04
C ASP A 222 7.24 19.59 3.33
N ASN A 223 7.52 20.32 2.25
CA ASN A 223 8.72 20.11 1.45
C ASN A 223 10.00 20.59 2.14
N ALA A 224 9.88 21.48 3.12
CA ALA A 224 11.00 21.97 3.90
C ALA A 224 11.45 20.97 4.98
N LEU A 225 10.58 20.01 5.37
CA LEU A 225 10.88 19.00 6.36
C LEU A 225 11.36 17.70 5.71
N THR A 226 12.54 17.26 6.10
CA THR A 226 13.03 15.92 5.80
C THR A 226 12.35 14.88 6.70
N ALA A 227 12.47 13.59 6.37
CA ALA A 227 11.99 12.54 7.26
C ALA A 227 12.70 12.58 8.63
N ASP A 228 13.99 12.89 8.63
CA ASP A 228 14.80 13.00 9.85
C ASP A 228 14.32 14.18 10.72
N ASP A 229 13.96 15.32 10.11
CA ASP A 229 13.39 16.47 10.83
C ASP A 229 12.06 16.11 11.49
N ILE A 230 11.19 15.40 10.80
CA ILE A 230 9.89 14.95 11.34
C ILE A 230 10.12 13.99 12.51
N LEU A 231 10.96 12.97 12.32
CA LEU A 231 11.25 11.99 13.36
C LEU A 231 11.91 12.62 14.59
N PHE A 232 12.84 13.57 14.37
CA PHE A 232 13.48 14.30 15.47
C PHE A 232 12.48 15.18 16.22
N ARG A 233 11.59 15.90 15.52
CA ARG A 233 10.54 16.71 16.16
C ARG A 233 9.61 15.88 17.05
N LEU A 234 9.23 14.69 16.59
CA LEU A 234 8.34 13.82 17.34
C LEU A 234 9.04 13.11 18.51
N PHE A 235 10.26 12.60 18.29
CA PHE A 235 10.84 11.58 19.15
C PHE A 235 12.26 11.92 19.66
N HIS A 236 12.66 13.21 19.69
CA HIS A 236 14.01 13.59 20.13
C HIS A 236 14.33 13.19 21.57
N GLU A 237 13.32 13.11 22.46
CA GLU A 237 13.47 12.65 23.84
C GLU A 237 13.47 11.12 23.97
N HIS A 238 13.02 10.39 22.92
CA HIS A 238 12.86 8.93 22.87
C HIS A 238 13.99 8.24 22.11
N GLN A 239 15.19 8.80 22.12
CA GLN A 239 16.40 8.24 21.51
C GLN A 239 16.18 7.74 20.07
N VAL A 240 15.49 8.51 19.25
CA VAL A 240 15.22 8.18 17.86
C VAL A 240 16.51 7.93 17.08
N ARG A 241 16.56 6.79 16.38
CA ARG A 241 17.68 6.40 15.51
C ARG A 241 17.17 5.97 14.16
N VAL A 242 17.57 6.66 13.12
CA VAL A 242 17.34 6.23 11.73
C VAL A 242 18.25 5.04 11.42
N VAL A 243 17.68 3.95 10.91
CA VAL A 243 18.41 2.69 10.63
C VAL A 243 18.70 2.56 9.13
N LYS A 244 17.70 2.80 8.29
CA LYS A 244 17.78 2.64 6.84
C LYS A 244 16.72 3.49 6.16
N ALA A 245 17.05 4.02 4.96
CA ALA A 245 16.08 4.60 4.06
C ALA A 245 16.03 3.75 2.77
N GLY A 246 14.84 3.30 2.40
CA GLY A 246 14.55 2.69 1.09
C GLY A 246 14.02 3.74 0.14
N GLU A 247 14.43 3.70 -1.12
CA GLU A 247 13.91 4.55 -2.17
C GLU A 247 12.95 3.76 -3.06
N TYR A 248 11.87 4.43 -3.46
CA TYR A 248 10.83 3.82 -4.27
C TYR A 248 10.62 4.60 -5.56
N TYR A 249 10.21 3.91 -6.62
CA TYR A 249 9.92 4.50 -7.91
C TYR A 249 8.86 3.69 -8.66
N PHE A 250 8.13 4.35 -9.52
CA PHE A 250 7.14 3.66 -10.35
C PHE A 250 7.85 2.67 -11.28
N GLY A 251 7.31 1.45 -11.38
CA GLY A 251 7.85 0.43 -12.26
C GLY A 251 6.83 -0.65 -12.59
N CYS A 252 6.32 -0.65 -13.83
CA CYS A 252 5.46 -1.71 -14.30
C CYS A 252 6.26 -2.94 -14.73
N ARG A 253 5.74 -4.13 -14.43
CA ARG A 253 6.36 -5.42 -14.74
C ARG A 253 5.64 -6.15 -15.89
N CYS A 254 4.75 -5.47 -16.61
CA CYS A 254 4.11 -6.05 -17.78
C CYS A 254 5.12 -6.21 -18.93
N SER A 255 4.94 -7.25 -19.71
CA SER A 255 5.65 -7.44 -20.97
C SER A 255 4.77 -8.19 -21.95
N ARG A 256 5.08 -8.10 -23.24
CA ARG A 256 4.38 -8.79 -24.28
C ARG A 256 4.41 -10.30 -24.07
N GLU A 257 5.56 -10.83 -23.65
CA GLU A 257 5.79 -12.26 -23.42
C GLU A 257 4.93 -12.78 -22.26
N LYS A 258 4.82 -12.03 -21.16
CA LYS A 258 3.96 -12.42 -20.01
C LYS A 258 2.50 -12.43 -20.38
N LEU A 259 2.03 -11.44 -21.14
CA LEU A 259 0.65 -11.37 -21.60
C LEU A 259 0.37 -12.48 -22.62
N LEU A 260 1.30 -12.75 -23.54
CA LEU A 260 1.19 -13.85 -24.49
C LEU A 260 1.03 -15.18 -23.75
N ALA A 261 1.89 -15.46 -22.76
CA ALA A 261 1.81 -16.68 -21.95
C ALA A 261 0.47 -16.81 -21.22
N THR A 262 -0.03 -15.70 -20.65
CA THR A 262 -1.34 -15.69 -19.98
C THR A 262 -2.48 -15.95 -20.95
N LEU A 263 -2.51 -15.26 -22.09
CA LEU A 263 -3.55 -15.43 -23.10
C LEU A 263 -3.52 -16.84 -23.70
N SER A 264 -2.33 -17.38 -23.98
CA SER A 264 -2.19 -18.74 -24.52
C SER A 264 -2.60 -19.85 -23.54
N SER A 265 -2.73 -19.54 -22.25
CA SER A 265 -3.25 -20.48 -21.24
C SER A 265 -4.79 -20.49 -21.15
N MET A 266 -5.48 -19.61 -21.87
CA MET A 266 -6.94 -19.51 -21.89
C MET A 266 -7.54 -20.56 -22.84
N LYS A 267 -8.82 -20.86 -22.67
CA LYS A 267 -9.53 -21.74 -23.56
C LYS A 267 -9.71 -21.08 -24.94
N GLU A 268 -9.69 -21.87 -25.98
CA GLU A 268 -9.82 -21.39 -27.37
C GLU A 268 -11.12 -20.59 -27.58
N ASP A 269 -12.22 -21.00 -26.95
CA ASP A 269 -13.50 -20.29 -27.05
C ASP A 269 -13.40 -18.87 -26.43
N ASP A 270 -12.71 -18.73 -25.31
CA ASP A 270 -12.49 -17.43 -24.67
C ASP A 270 -11.58 -16.54 -25.53
N ILE A 271 -10.55 -17.11 -26.12
CA ILE A 271 -9.66 -16.43 -27.08
C ILE A 271 -10.48 -15.95 -28.30
N ASN A 272 -11.31 -16.82 -28.86
CA ASN A 272 -12.16 -16.49 -30.03
C ASN A 272 -13.14 -15.36 -29.73
N ALA A 273 -13.68 -15.31 -28.51
CA ALA A 273 -14.61 -14.26 -28.09
C ALA A 273 -13.93 -12.88 -27.94
N MET A 274 -12.61 -12.84 -27.76
CA MET A 274 -11.83 -11.59 -27.61
C MET A 274 -11.25 -11.09 -28.96
N VAL A 275 -11.38 -11.85 -30.04
CA VAL A 275 -10.82 -11.46 -31.35
C VAL A 275 -11.69 -10.39 -32.00
N GLU A 276 -11.09 -9.23 -32.25
CA GLU A 276 -11.64 -8.14 -33.06
C GLU A 276 -10.71 -7.92 -34.26
N ASP A 277 -11.24 -7.92 -35.48
CA ASP A 277 -10.47 -7.75 -36.73
C ASP A 277 -9.22 -8.67 -36.83
N GLY A 278 -9.33 -9.91 -36.35
CA GLY A 278 -8.23 -10.90 -36.40
C GLY A 278 -7.17 -10.73 -35.30
N LYS A 279 -7.32 -9.76 -34.42
CA LYS A 279 -6.38 -9.43 -33.34
C LYS A 279 -7.03 -9.45 -31.98
N ILE A 280 -6.23 -9.64 -30.95
CA ILE A 280 -6.61 -9.46 -29.56
C ILE A 280 -5.79 -8.31 -28.99
N THR A 281 -6.47 -7.33 -28.42
CA THR A 281 -5.84 -6.20 -27.74
C THR A 281 -5.95 -6.37 -26.23
N ALA A 282 -4.80 -6.34 -25.55
CA ALA A 282 -4.72 -6.41 -24.10
C ALA A 282 -4.09 -5.14 -23.53
N THR A 283 -4.75 -4.52 -22.58
CA THR A 283 -4.25 -3.32 -21.89
C THR A 283 -3.81 -3.67 -20.47
N CYS A 284 -2.61 -3.24 -20.10
CA CYS A 284 -2.13 -3.43 -18.74
C CYS A 284 -2.89 -2.55 -17.76
N ASN A 285 -3.53 -3.15 -16.76
CA ASN A 285 -4.30 -2.43 -15.74
C ASN A 285 -3.46 -1.50 -14.85
N PHE A 286 -2.12 -1.64 -14.81
CA PHE A 286 -1.24 -0.82 -13.98
C PHE A 286 -0.65 0.40 -14.70
N CYS A 287 -0.35 0.30 -15.99
CA CYS A 287 0.34 1.37 -16.72
C CYS A 287 -0.32 1.75 -18.05
N GLY A 288 -1.50 1.18 -18.36
CA GLY A 288 -2.20 1.50 -19.59
C GLY A 288 -1.52 1.06 -20.89
N GLN A 289 -0.34 0.39 -20.82
CA GLN A 289 0.37 -0.09 -22.01
C GLN A 289 -0.51 -1.08 -22.77
N VAL A 290 -0.72 -0.81 -24.04
CA VAL A 290 -1.51 -1.63 -24.96
C VAL A 290 -0.60 -2.59 -25.71
N TYR A 291 -1.01 -3.85 -25.78
CA TYR A 291 -0.35 -4.92 -26.53
C TYR A 291 -1.35 -5.53 -27.50
N SER A 292 -0.92 -5.82 -28.71
CA SER A 292 -1.71 -6.47 -29.75
C SER A 292 -1.10 -7.82 -30.13
N PHE A 293 -1.96 -8.83 -30.28
CA PHE A 293 -1.58 -10.21 -30.62
C PHE A 293 -2.42 -10.69 -31.80
N GLU A 294 -1.78 -11.31 -32.77
CA GLU A 294 -2.49 -12.03 -33.82
C GLU A 294 -3.09 -13.34 -33.25
N LYS A 295 -4.31 -13.70 -33.61
CA LYS A 295 -4.93 -14.95 -33.15
C LYS A 295 -4.02 -16.17 -33.33
N GLY A 296 -3.31 -16.25 -34.44
CA GLY A 296 -2.39 -17.35 -34.75
C GLY A 296 -1.16 -17.47 -33.86
N GLU A 297 -0.83 -16.42 -33.07
CA GLU A 297 0.28 -16.46 -32.10
C GLU A 297 -0.16 -17.18 -30.81
N LEU A 298 -1.45 -17.11 -30.47
CA LEU A 298 -2.02 -17.64 -29.24
C LEU A 298 -2.36 -19.12 -29.30
N LEU A 299 -2.62 -19.63 -30.52
CA LEU A 299 -3.04 -21.01 -30.75
C LEU A 299 -1.87 -21.95 -31.13
N LYS A 300 -0.61 -21.47 -31.04
CA LYS A 300 0.57 -22.25 -31.42
C LYS A 300 1.19 -23.09 -30.29
N HIS A 301 0.49 -23.24 -29.15
CA HIS A 301 1.01 -24.02 -28.01
C HIS A 301 0.09 -25.15 -27.59
#